data_23a8ea43f9350f484c62e2660b0e67b0
#
_entry.id   23a8ea43f9350f484c62e2660b0e67b0
#
_cell.length_a   1.000
_cell.length_b   1.000
_cell.length_c   1.000
_cell.angle_alpha   90.00
_cell.angle_beta   90.00
_cell.angle_gamma   90.00
#
_symmetry.space_group_name_H-M   'P 1'
#
loop_
_entity.id
_entity.type
_entity.pdbx_description
1 polymer ?
#
loop_
_entity_poly.entity_id
_entity_poly.type
_entity_poly.pdbx_seq_one_letter_code
_entity_poly.pdbx_strand_id
1 'polypeptide(L)'
;MAQAAKDVAQALANASTEDKNRILNDAAAALEARASDIMAANERDIRAGREAGLSEALIDRLALTPERVKGIADGLRQVASLPDPVGDIVAGRTLANGLRIRQVRVPLGVMGMVYEARPNVTVDAFGLALKSGNVALLRGSQSAWHSNKQLVEILQETLAEHGFPREVVQLLPCETRESVQDLITARGLVDVVIPRGGAGLIAAVVENATVPTIETGSGNCHLYVDGEVDVDEAIALAVNGKTRRPSVCNATETVLIDAALPAEARQRIVSALQEAGVTVHGLPEELGEGVVPADESDWHAEYLSMDIAVKLVDGVEGAIAHIAEFSSGHTEAIATRSLAAAEKFTAEVDAAAVVVNASTAFTDGEQFGFGAEIGISTQKLHARGPMALPELTSTKWIVFGDGHTRP
;
A
#
# COMPACT_ATOMS: atom_id res chain seq x y z
N MET A 1 -18.89 -15.98 10.27
CA MET A 1 -18.36 -15.24 9.11
C MET A 1 -17.09 -15.88 8.56
N ALA A 2 -16.02 -16.06 9.33
CA ALA A 2 -14.77 -16.65 8.82
C ALA A 2 -14.95 -18.11 8.29
N GLN A 3 -15.75 -18.93 8.97
CA GLN A 3 -16.08 -20.27 8.46
C GLN A 3 -16.84 -20.18 7.12
N ALA A 4 -17.86 -19.35 7.02
CA ALA A 4 -18.59 -19.16 5.76
C ALA A 4 -17.69 -18.65 4.62
N ALA A 5 -16.74 -17.78 4.90
CA ALA A 5 -15.71 -17.34 3.93
C ALA A 5 -14.85 -18.53 3.46
N LYS A 6 -14.40 -19.37 4.38
CA LYS A 6 -13.60 -20.56 4.06
C LYS A 6 -14.37 -21.57 3.20
N ASP A 7 -15.66 -21.74 3.48
CA ASP A 7 -16.51 -22.70 2.75
C ASP A 7 -16.70 -22.30 1.27
N VAL A 8 -16.69 -21.00 0.94
CA VAL A 8 -16.88 -20.51 -0.43
C VAL A 8 -15.56 -20.23 -1.18
N ALA A 9 -14.43 -20.22 -0.48
CA ALA A 9 -13.14 -19.86 -1.08
C ALA A 9 -12.73 -20.77 -2.24
N GLN A 10 -13.03 -22.08 -2.16
CA GLN A 10 -12.71 -23.03 -3.23
C GLN A 10 -13.52 -22.78 -4.50
N ALA A 11 -14.79 -22.38 -4.37
CA ALA A 11 -15.63 -22.06 -5.53
C ALA A 11 -15.08 -20.82 -6.26
N LEU A 12 -14.71 -19.78 -5.51
CA LEU A 12 -14.12 -18.57 -6.07
C LEU A 12 -12.73 -18.82 -6.71
N ALA A 13 -11.90 -19.66 -6.08
CA ALA A 13 -10.58 -20.01 -6.61
C ALA A 13 -10.64 -20.69 -7.99
N ASN A 14 -11.79 -21.30 -8.35
CA ASN A 14 -12.03 -21.93 -9.64
C ASN A 14 -12.83 -21.05 -10.62
N ALA A 15 -13.18 -19.83 -10.24
CA ALA A 15 -13.88 -18.90 -11.10
C ALA A 15 -13.01 -18.52 -12.31
N SER A 16 -13.64 -18.42 -13.49
CA SER A 16 -12.93 -17.98 -14.69
C SER A 16 -12.57 -16.49 -14.61
N THR A 17 -11.52 -16.09 -15.32
CA THR A 17 -11.18 -14.67 -15.47
C THR A 17 -12.33 -13.87 -16.07
N GLU A 18 -13.09 -14.46 -16.99
CA GLU A 18 -14.26 -13.83 -17.61
C GLU A 18 -15.35 -13.56 -16.57
N ASP A 19 -15.67 -14.52 -15.70
CA ASP A 19 -16.66 -14.33 -14.63
C ASP A 19 -16.23 -13.25 -13.65
N LYS A 20 -14.98 -13.28 -13.21
CA LYS A 20 -14.41 -12.24 -12.32
C LYS A 20 -14.49 -10.86 -12.95
N ASN A 21 -14.11 -10.72 -14.22
CA ASN A 21 -14.17 -9.45 -14.93
C ASN A 21 -15.60 -8.94 -15.10
N ARG A 22 -16.54 -9.81 -15.40
CA ARG A 22 -17.95 -9.46 -15.52
C ARG A 22 -18.51 -8.95 -14.19
N ILE A 23 -18.26 -9.67 -13.10
CA ILE A 23 -18.67 -9.25 -11.75
C ILE A 23 -18.09 -7.86 -11.40
N LEU A 24 -16.80 -7.63 -11.66
CA LEU A 24 -16.15 -6.34 -11.38
C LEU A 24 -16.77 -5.18 -12.18
N ASN A 25 -17.07 -5.39 -13.46
CA ASN A 25 -17.68 -4.37 -14.30
C ASN A 25 -19.13 -4.08 -13.88
N ASP A 26 -19.90 -5.12 -13.56
CA ASP A 26 -21.29 -4.96 -13.14
C ASP A 26 -21.38 -4.38 -11.72
N ALA A 27 -20.44 -4.72 -10.82
CA ALA A 27 -20.30 -4.05 -9.53
C ALA A 27 -19.97 -2.56 -9.67
N ALA A 28 -19.11 -2.19 -10.61
CA ALA A 28 -18.83 -0.78 -10.91
C ALA A 28 -20.08 -0.05 -11.39
N ALA A 29 -20.86 -0.65 -12.30
CA ALA A 29 -22.12 -0.09 -12.78
C ALA A 29 -23.18 0.02 -11.66
N ALA A 30 -23.27 -1.00 -10.79
CA ALA A 30 -24.19 -1.00 -9.65
C ALA A 30 -23.84 0.10 -8.63
N LEU A 31 -22.56 0.33 -8.34
CA LEU A 31 -22.12 1.42 -7.47
C LEU A 31 -22.50 2.79 -8.02
N GLU A 32 -22.30 3.03 -9.32
CA GLU A 32 -22.71 4.27 -9.97
C GLU A 32 -24.24 4.45 -9.97
N ALA A 33 -24.98 3.41 -10.29
CA ALA A 33 -26.45 3.44 -10.31
C ALA A 33 -27.05 3.71 -8.92
N ARG A 34 -26.36 3.30 -7.85
CA ARG A 34 -26.78 3.47 -6.45
C ARG A 34 -25.97 4.52 -5.70
N ALA A 35 -25.35 5.47 -6.42
CA ALA A 35 -24.55 6.53 -5.82
C ALA A 35 -25.33 7.35 -4.79
N SER A 36 -26.64 7.60 -5.02
CA SER A 36 -27.51 8.30 -4.07
C SER A 36 -27.65 7.56 -2.74
N ASP A 37 -27.81 6.24 -2.76
CA ASP A 37 -27.92 5.42 -1.55
C ASP A 37 -26.61 5.42 -0.77
N ILE A 38 -25.48 5.31 -1.49
CA ILE A 38 -24.14 5.38 -0.92
C ILE A 38 -23.91 6.74 -0.24
N MET A 39 -24.23 7.85 -0.92
CA MET A 39 -24.09 9.19 -0.35
C MET A 39 -24.98 9.41 0.86
N ALA A 40 -26.24 8.91 0.85
CA ALA A 40 -27.14 8.99 1.98
C ALA A 40 -26.62 8.20 3.20
N ALA A 41 -25.98 7.05 2.98
CA ALA A 41 -25.29 6.29 4.03
C ALA A 41 -24.06 7.06 4.55
N ASN A 42 -23.27 7.63 3.65
CA ASN A 42 -22.07 8.39 3.98
C ASN A 42 -22.39 9.68 4.77
N GLU A 43 -23.49 10.38 4.45
CA GLU A 43 -23.91 11.56 5.20
C GLU A 43 -24.19 11.25 6.68
N ARG A 44 -24.69 10.04 6.99
CA ARG A 44 -24.86 9.58 8.39
C ARG A 44 -23.51 9.44 9.08
N ASP A 45 -22.52 8.87 8.41
CA ASP A 45 -21.17 8.71 8.96
C ASP A 45 -20.48 10.08 9.16
N ILE A 46 -20.60 11.00 8.19
CA ILE A 46 -20.05 12.36 8.29
C ILE A 46 -20.68 13.12 9.47
N ARG A 47 -22.01 13.04 9.64
CA ARG A 47 -22.71 13.69 10.74
C ARG A 47 -22.24 13.14 12.08
N ALA A 48 -22.23 11.82 12.24
CA ALA A 48 -21.73 11.17 13.46
C ALA A 48 -20.25 11.50 13.72
N GLY A 49 -19.43 11.58 12.67
CA GLY A 49 -18.02 11.95 12.79
C GLY A 49 -17.81 13.38 13.29
N ARG A 50 -18.60 14.33 12.78
CA ARG A 50 -18.56 15.72 13.26
C ARG A 50 -19.04 15.84 14.71
N GLU A 51 -20.14 15.15 15.06
CA GLU A 51 -20.63 15.08 16.45
C GLU A 51 -19.62 14.47 17.42
N ALA A 52 -18.81 13.51 16.94
CA ALA A 52 -17.73 12.89 17.70
C ALA A 52 -16.43 13.73 17.71
N GLY A 53 -16.39 14.88 17.04
CA GLY A 53 -15.22 15.78 17.02
C GLY A 53 -14.08 15.34 16.12
N LEU A 54 -14.34 14.56 15.07
CA LEU A 54 -13.31 14.23 14.07
C LEU A 54 -12.79 15.50 13.40
N SER A 55 -11.48 15.54 13.11
CA SER A 55 -10.86 16.64 12.39
C SER A 55 -11.40 16.74 10.95
N GLU A 56 -11.40 17.95 10.36
CA GLU A 56 -11.85 18.14 8.98
C GLU A 56 -11.07 17.29 7.97
N ALA A 57 -9.78 17.01 8.24
CA ALA A 57 -8.98 16.10 7.42
C ALA A 57 -9.50 14.64 7.47
N LEU A 58 -9.97 14.18 8.62
CA LEU A 58 -10.59 12.86 8.75
C LEU A 58 -11.99 12.84 8.13
N ILE A 59 -12.76 13.93 8.24
CA ILE A 59 -14.06 14.10 7.59
C ILE A 59 -13.89 14.07 6.06
N ASP A 60 -12.88 14.77 5.51
CA ASP A 60 -12.62 14.71 4.06
C ASP A 60 -12.24 13.30 3.59
N ARG A 61 -11.43 12.56 4.36
CA ARG A 61 -11.09 11.16 4.07
C ARG A 61 -12.32 10.24 4.08
N LEU A 62 -13.29 10.53 4.94
CA LEU A 62 -14.53 9.77 5.08
C LEU A 62 -15.55 10.11 3.98
N ALA A 63 -15.52 11.34 3.48
CA ALA A 63 -16.54 11.86 2.57
C ALA A 63 -16.54 11.14 1.21
N LEU A 64 -17.71 10.78 0.74
CA LEU A 64 -17.96 10.29 -0.62
C LEU A 64 -18.78 11.35 -1.38
N THR A 65 -18.27 11.76 -2.54
CA THR A 65 -18.97 12.59 -3.51
C THR A 65 -19.34 11.76 -4.75
N PRO A 66 -20.21 12.22 -5.63
CA PRO A 66 -20.48 11.51 -6.89
C PRO A 66 -19.22 11.21 -7.67
N GLU A 67 -18.25 12.13 -7.72
CA GLU A 67 -16.98 11.98 -8.40
C GLU A 67 -16.10 10.91 -7.72
N ARG A 68 -16.09 10.88 -6.38
CA ARG A 68 -15.37 9.85 -5.61
C ARG A 68 -15.99 8.46 -5.81
N VAL A 69 -17.34 8.36 -5.83
CA VAL A 69 -18.03 7.09 -6.14
C VAL A 69 -17.71 6.63 -7.55
N LYS A 70 -17.72 7.55 -8.53
CA LYS A 70 -17.31 7.24 -9.89
C LYS A 70 -15.85 6.77 -9.95
N GLY A 71 -14.93 7.44 -9.24
CA GLY A 71 -13.52 7.04 -9.17
C GLY A 71 -13.34 5.62 -8.59
N ILE A 72 -14.11 5.26 -7.57
CA ILE A 72 -14.14 3.90 -6.99
C ILE A 72 -14.64 2.87 -8.03
N ALA A 73 -15.69 3.20 -8.77
CA ALA A 73 -16.21 2.33 -9.83
C ALA A 73 -15.21 2.18 -10.99
N ASP A 74 -14.54 3.25 -11.39
CA ASP A 74 -13.49 3.21 -12.41
C ASP A 74 -12.30 2.35 -11.95
N GLY A 75 -11.96 2.37 -10.64
CA GLY A 75 -10.98 1.47 -10.03
C GLY A 75 -11.32 -0.02 -10.21
N LEU A 76 -12.59 -0.42 -10.04
CA LEU A 76 -13.01 -1.80 -10.32
C LEU A 76 -12.87 -2.17 -11.80
N ARG A 77 -13.21 -1.26 -12.71
CA ARG A 77 -13.00 -1.46 -14.17
C ARG A 77 -11.53 -1.61 -14.51
N GLN A 78 -10.68 -0.82 -13.87
CA GLN A 78 -9.23 -0.94 -14.02
C GLN A 78 -8.75 -2.31 -13.57
N VAL A 79 -9.14 -2.77 -12.36
CA VAL A 79 -8.80 -4.11 -11.86
C VAL A 79 -9.33 -5.20 -12.79
N ALA A 80 -10.55 -5.06 -13.34
CA ALA A 80 -11.09 -6.00 -14.32
C ALA A 80 -10.21 -6.13 -15.59
N SER A 81 -9.59 -5.03 -16.02
CA SER A 81 -8.71 -4.99 -17.20
C SER A 81 -7.33 -5.59 -16.98
N LEU A 82 -6.89 -5.74 -15.72
CA LEU A 82 -5.58 -6.30 -15.40
C LEU A 82 -5.50 -7.80 -15.71
N PRO A 83 -4.30 -8.33 -16.01
CA PRO A 83 -4.09 -9.77 -16.12
C PRO A 83 -4.49 -10.50 -14.84
N ASP A 84 -5.14 -11.64 -14.97
CA ASP A 84 -5.47 -12.50 -13.84
C ASP A 84 -4.26 -13.38 -13.50
N PRO A 85 -3.68 -13.29 -12.29
CA PRO A 85 -2.50 -14.05 -11.96
C PRO A 85 -2.80 -15.54 -11.65
N VAL A 86 -4.07 -15.89 -11.41
CA VAL A 86 -4.44 -17.26 -11.01
C VAL A 86 -4.26 -18.22 -12.16
N GLY A 87 -3.43 -19.24 -11.97
CA GLY A 87 -3.09 -20.22 -12.99
C GLY A 87 -1.80 -19.91 -13.77
N ASP A 88 -1.18 -18.75 -13.57
CA ASP A 88 0.11 -18.43 -14.19
C ASP A 88 1.17 -19.47 -13.80
N ILE A 89 1.95 -19.91 -14.80
CA ILE A 89 3.07 -20.81 -14.59
C ILE A 89 4.33 -19.99 -14.30
N VAL A 90 4.72 -19.98 -13.02
CA VAL A 90 5.91 -19.24 -12.55
C VAL A 90 7.20 -19.97 -12.95
N ALA A 91 7.19 -21.30 -12.89
CA ALA A 91 8.30 -22.15 -13.29
C ALA A 91 7.81 -23.51 -13.74
N GLY A 92 8.58 -24.17 -14.62
CA GLY A 92 8.27 -25.52 -15.07
C GLY A 92 9.45 -26.19 -15.73
N ARG A 93 9.55 -27.50 -15.57
CA ARG A 93 10.62 -28.32 -16.20
C ARG A 93 10.24 -29.80 -16.24
N THR A 94 10.92 -30.54 -17.13
CA THR A 94 10.93 -32.00 -17.11
C THR A 94 12.21 -32.46 -16.39
N LEU A 95 12.04 -33.32 -15.38
CA LEU A 95 13.18 -33.89 -14.65
C LEU A 95 13.83 -35.01 -15.47
N ALA A 96 15.07 -35.40 -15.08
CA ALA A 96 15.84 -36.44 -15.75
C ALA A 96 15.11 -37.81 -15.77
N ASN A 97 14.25 -38.06 -14.81
CA ASN A 97 13.44 -39.29 -14.74
C ASN A 97 12.12 -39.19 -15.52
N GLY A 98 11.84 -38.09 -16.23
CA GLY A 98 10.63 -37.89 -17.03
C GLY A 98 9.47 -37.22 -16.29
N LEU A 99 9.53 -36.99 -14.97
CA LEU A 99 8.52 -36.23 -14.26
C LEU A 99 8.44 -34.80 -14.79
N ARG A 100 7.24 -34.32 -15.11
CA ARG A 100 6.97 -32.93 -15.50
C ARG A 100 6.44 -32.18 -14.31
N ILE A 101 7.12 -31.11 -13.90
CA ILE A 101 6.72 -30.28 -12.76
C ILE A 101 6.42 -28.86 -13.23
N ARG A 102 5.39 -28.27 -12.63
CA ARG A 102 5.02 -26.86 -12.83
C ARG A 102 4.73 -26.22 -11.48
N GLN A 103 5.19 -25.00 -11.31
CA GLN A 103 4.81 -24.14 -10.21
C GLN A 103 3.79 -23.13 -10.74
N VAL A 104 2.58 -23.15 -10.20
CA VAL A 104 1.46 -22.32 -10.66
C VAL A 104 0.96 -21.42 -9.54
N ARG A 105 0.55 -20.19 -9.89
CA ARG A 105 -0.08 -19.26 -8.95
C ARG A 105 -1.48 -19.75 -8.56
N VAL A 106 -1.78 -19.61 -7.28
CA VAL A 106 -3.09 -19.94 -6.69
C VAL A 106 -3.48 -18.82 -5.72
N PRO A 107 -4.79 -18.57 -5.48
CA PRO A 107 -5.21 -17.63 -4.46
C PRO A 107 -4.60 -17.96 -3.08
N LEU A 108 -4.43 -16.94 -2.24
CA LEU A 108 -4.09 -17.15 -0.82
C LEU A 108 -5.23 -17.86 -0.08
N GLY A 109 -6.47 -17.49 -0.38
CA GLY A 109 -7.68 -18.08 0.20
C GLY A 109 -8.61 -17.02 0.81
N VAL A 110 -8.71 -16.99 2.14
CA VAL A 110 -9.49 -15.97 2.87
C VAL A 110 -8.56 -14.84 3.31
N MET A 111 -8.79 -13.65 2.79
CA MET A 111 -8.04 -12.44 3.09
C MET A 111 -8.84 -11.57 4.06
N GLY A 112 -8.31 -11.36 5.26
CA GLY A 112 -8.79 -10.37 6.21
C GLY A 112 -8.17 -9.01 5.94
N MET A 113 -8.96 -7.94 6.04
CA MET A 113 -8.44 -6.58 5.95
C MET A 113 -8.96 -5.73 7.11
N VAL A 114 -8.03 -5.12 7.87
CA VAL A 114 -8.35 -4.18 8.96
C VAL A 114 -7.94 -2.79 8.52
N TYR A 115 -8.92 -1.85 8.43
CA TYR A 115 -8.64 -0.54 7.88
C TYR A 115 -9.40 0.59 8.59
N GLU A 116 -8.84 1.79 8.51
CA GLU A 116 -9.40 3.00 9.09
C GLU A 116 -10.46 3.65 8.19
N ALA A 117 -10.89 4.86 8.53
CA ALA A 117 -11.99 5.61 7.91
C ALA A 117 -11.73 6.02 6.46
N ARG A 118 -11.79 5.04 5.55
CA ARG A 118 -11.65 5.22 4.09
C ARG A 118 -12.60 4.29 3.37
N PRO A 119 -13.85 4.70 3.07
CA PRO A 119 -14.85 3.82 2.45
C PRO A 119 -14.42 3.24 1.09
N ASN A 120 -13.59 3.95 0.32
CA ASN A 120 -13.04 3.45 -0.94
C ASN A 120 -12.26 2.14 -0.75
N VAL A 121 -11.53 1.98 0.36
CA VAL A 121 -10.74 0.78 0.64
C VAL A 121 -11.60 -0.49 0.67
N THR A 122 -12.88 -0.37 1.07
CA THR A 122 -13.86 -1.47 1.03
C THR A 122 -13.98 -2.06 -0.38
N VAL A 123 -14.09 -1.20 -1.38
CA VAL A 123 -14.28 -1.60 -2.77
C VAL A 123 -12.96 -1.99 -3.43
N ASP A 124 -11.87 -1.27 -3.13
CA ASP A 124 -10.53 -1.60 -3.63
C ASP A 124 -10.11 -3.00 -3.16
N ALA A 125 -10.32 -3.29 -1.86
CA ALA A 125 -10.03 -4.61 -1.29
C ALA A 125 -10.88 -5.73 -1.91
N PHE A 126 -12.17 -5.48 -2.13
CA PHE A 126 -13.05 -6.42 -2.84
C PHE A 126 -12.55 -6.68 -4.26
N GLY A 127 -12.26 -5.63 -5.01
CA GLY A 127 -11.84 -5.76 -6.42
C GLY A 127 -10.57 -6.59 -6.56
N LEU A 128 -9.56 -6.27 -5.77
CA LEU A 128 -8.28 -6.99 -5.78
C LEU A 128 -8.41 -8.42 -5.27
N ALA A 129 -9.20 -8.64 -4.19
CA ALA A 129 -9.45 -9.98 -3.67
C ALA A 129 -10.18 -10.85 -4.70
N LEU A 130 -11.29 -10.37 -5.27
CA LEU A 130 -12.08 -11.10 -6.27
C LEU A 130 -11.22 -11.46 -7.49
N LYS A 131 -10.46 -10.49 -8.03
CA LYS A 131 -9.64 -10.71 -9.22
C LYS A 131 -8.53 -11.74 -8.97
N SER A 132 -7.91 -11.72 -7.78
CA SER A 132 -6.90 -12.70 -7.37
C SER A 132 -7.49 -14.01 -6.83
N GLY A 133 -8.83 -14.16 -6.85
CA GLY A 133 -9.54 -15.38 -6.42
C GLY A 133 -9.66 -15.56 -4.91
N ASN A 134 -9.49 -14.48 -4.12
CA ASN A 134 -9.57 -14.50 -2.67
C ASN A 134 -10.93 -14.02 -2.17
N VAL A 135 -11.37 -14.58 -1.06
CA VAL A 135 -12.54 -14.10 -0.30
C VAL A 135 -12.11 -12.96 0.62
N ALA A 136 -12.90 -11.90 0.70
CA ALA A 136 -12.59 -10.72 1.50
C ALA A 136 -13.41 -10.66 2.80
N LEU A 137 -12.74 -10.66 3.95
CA LEU A 137 -13.29 -10.34 5.26
C LEU A 137 -12.85 -8.92 5.64
N LEU A 138 -13.76 -7.97 5.60
CA LEU A 138 -13.48 -6.55 5.74
C LEU A 138 -13.85 -6.07 7.14
N ARG A 139 -12.89 -5.47 7.85
CA ARG A 139 -13.10 -4.85 9.15
C ARG A 139 -12.72 -3.37 9.10
N GLY A 140 -13.68 -2.55 8.67
CA GLY A 140 -13.53 -1.10 8.61
C GLY A 140 -13.72 -0.41 9.97
N SER A 141 -13.44 0.90 10.02
CA SER A 141 -13.69 1.74 11.20
C SER A 141 -15.18 1.93 11.44
N GLN A 142 -15.57 2.09 12.71
CA GLN A 142 -16.93 2.45 13.12
C GLN A 142 -17.38 3.78 12.51
N SER A 143 -16.46 4.74 12.32
CA SER A 143 -16.76 6.03 11.71
C SER A 143 -17.21 5.95 10.23
N ALA A 144 -16.97 4.81 9.55
CA ALA A 144 -17.38 4.56 8.17
C ALA A 144 -18.41 3.41 8.05
N TRP A 145 -19.05 3.04 9.14
CA TRP A 145 -19.90 1.84 9.20
C TRP A 145 -21.03 1.83 8.18
N HIS A 146 -21.78 2.93 8.10
CA HIS A 146 -22.94 3.00 7.20
C HIS A 146 -22.52 2.98 5.74
N SER A 147 -21.47 3.70 5.40
CA SER A 147 -20.89 3.70 4.05
C SER A 147 -20.39 2.31 3.66
N ASN A 148 -19.57 1.70 4.49
CA ASN A 148 -19.01 0.37 4.22
C ASN A 148 -20.11 -0.69 4.09
N LYS A 149 -21.15 -0.63 4.94
CA LYS A 149 -22.29 -1.53 4.89
C LYS A 149 -23.02 -1.42 3.56
N GLN A 150 -23.33 -0.19 3.14
CA GLN A 150 -24.03 0.07 1.88
C GLN A 150 -23.22 -0.42 0.67
N LEU A 151 -21.90 -0.16 0.66
CA LEU A 151 -21.00 -0.65 -0.38
C LEU A 151 -20.98 -2.18 -0.44
N VAL A 152 -20.78 -2.85 0.70
CA VAL A 152 -20.74 -4.33 0.74
C VAL A 152 -22.08 -4.95 0.35
N GLU A 153 -23.23 -4.38 0.72
CA GLU A 153 -24.55 -4.85 0.30
C GLU A 153 -24.68 -4.84 -1.23
N ILE A 154 -24.26 -3.76 -1.90
CA ILE A 154 -24.25 -3.67 -3.37
C ILE A 154 -23.36 -4.74 -4.00
N LEU A 155 -22.15 -4.92 -3.48
CA LEU A 155 -21.21 -5.92 -3.98
C LEU A 155 -21.73 -7.35 -3.81
N GLN A 156 -22.39 -7.64 -2.67
CA GLN A 156 -23.02 -8.94 -2.40
C GLN A 156 -24.22 -9.23 -3.30
N GLU A 157 -25.00 -8.20 -3.62
CA GLU A 157 -26.13 -8.33 -4.57
C GLU A 157 -25.61 -8.64 -5.97
N THR A 158 -24.60 -7.94 -6.43
CA THR A 158 -23.95 -8.21 -7.72
C THR A 158 -23.36 -9.63 -7.78
N LEU A 159 -22.67 -10.08 -6.74
CA LEU A 159 -22.19 -11.48 -6.66
C LEU A 159 -23.32 -12.50 -6.82
N ALA A 160 -24.44 -12.28 -6.12
CA ALA A 160 -25.59 -13.18 -6.18
C ALA A 160 -26.26 -13.19 -7.57
N GLU A 161 -26.32 -12.08 -8.27
CA GLU A 161 -26.81 -11.98 -9.66
C GLU A 161 -25.98 -12.80 -10.65
N HIS A 162 -24.69 -12.98 -10.35
CA HIS A 162 -23.77 -13.83 -11.12
C HIS A 162 -23.68 -15.27 -10.58
N GLY A 163 -24.50 -15.64 -9.62
CA GLY A 163 -24.52 -17.01 -9.07
C GLY A 163 -23.40 -17.31 -8.09
N PHE A 164 -22.67 -16.27 -7.61
CA PHE A 164 -21.66 -16.42 -6.57
C PHE A 164 -22.25 -16.18 -5.17
N PRO A 165 -21.73 -16.89 -4.15
CA PRO A 165 -22.14 -16.67 -2.77
C PRO A 165 -21.85 -15.25 -2.30
N ARG A 166 -22.77 -14.67 -1.51
CA ARG A 166 -22.58 -13.34 -0.90
C ARG A 166 -21.39 -13.30 0.06
N GLU A 167 -21.04 -14.44 0.61
CA GLU A 167 -19.93 -14.64 1.55
C GLU A 167 -18.54 -14.41 0.95
N VAL A 168 -18.45 -14.24 -0.38
CA VAL A 168 -17.20 -13.83 -1.08
C VAL A 168 -16.70 -12.47 -0.59
N VAL A 169 -17.60 -11.60 -0.13
CA VAL A 169 -17.23 -10.37 0.57
C VAL A 169 -18.11 -10.20 1.81
N GLN A 170 -17.51 -9.96 2.97
CA GLN A 170 -18.25 -9.78 4.22
C GLN A 170 -17.69 -8.62 5.01
N LEU A 171 -18.57 -7.79 5.58
CA LEU A 171 -18.21 -6.72 6.51
C LEU A 171 -18.37 -7.22 7.94
N LEU A 172 -17.29 -7.24 8.69
CA LEU A 172 -17.27 -7.62 10.10
C LEU A 172 -17.87 -6.51 10.99
N PRO A 173 -18.55 -6.87 12.10
CA PRO A 173 -19.01 -5.90 13.09
C PRO A 173 -17.85 -5.03 13.60
N CYS A 174 -18.13 -3.76 13.90
CA CYS A 174 -17.08 -2.82 14.31
C CYS A 174 -17.42 -2.02 15.59
N GLU A 175 -18.46 -2.42 16.30
CA GLU A 175 -18.89 -1.77 17.54
C GLU A 175 -17.84 -1.87 18.64
N THR A 176 -17.09 -2.98 18.67
CA THR A 176 -15.98 -3.20 19.61
C THR A 176 -14.69 -3.56 18.85
N ARG A 177 -13.57 -3.58 19.55
CA ARG A 177 -12.29 -4.06 19.00
C ARG A 177 -12.18 -5.59 18.97
N GLU A 178 -13.10 -6.32 19.57
CA GLU A 178 -13.09 -7.79 19.63
C GLU A 178 -13.06 -8.40 18.23
N SER A 179 -13.83 -7.86 17.28
CA SER A 179 -13.85 -8.36 15.90
C SER A 179 -12.50 -8.24 15.18
N VAL A 180 -11.64 -7.29 15.58
CA VAL A 180 -10.25 -7.23 15.10
C VAL A 180 -9.47 -8.41 15.67
N GLN A 181 -9.56 -8.62 16.99
CA GLN A 181 -8.87 -9.71 17.68
C GLN A 181 -9.31 -11.08 17.12
N ASP A 182 -10.62 -11.26 16.94
CA ASP A 182 -11.17 -12.48 16.34
C ASP A 182 -10.62 -12.73 14.93
N LEU A 183 -10.55 -11.68 14.10
CA LEU A 183 -10.04 -11.79 12.73
C LEU A 183 -8.56 -12.17 12.69
N ILE A 184 -7.72 -11.46 13.46
CA ILE A 184 -6.26 -11.65 13.43
C ILE A 184 -5.81 -12.95 14.12
N THR A 185 -6.71 -13.59 14.87
CA THR A 185 -6.44 -14.88 15.55
C THR A 185 -7.21 -16.06 14.96
N ALA A 186 -8.01 -15.85 13.90
CA ALA A 186 -8.82 -16.89 13.23
C ALA A 186 -7.98 -17.89 12.41
N ARG A 187 -6.94 -18.44 13.01
CA ARG A 187 -6.01 -19.37 12.37
C ARG A 187 -6.72 -20.61 11.81
N GLY A 188 -6.43 -20.94 10.55
CA GLY A 188 -7.08 -22.04 9.83
C GLY A 188 -8.38 -21.66 9.12
N LEU A 189 -8.98 -20.52 9.45
CA LEU A 189 -10.14 -19.94 8.77
C LEU A 189 -9.78 -18.73 7.91
N VAL A 190 -8.81 -17.96 8.34
CA VAL A 190 -8.25 -16.81 7.62
C VAL A 190 -6.80 -17.14 7.25
N ASP A 191 -6.44 -16.91 6.01
CA ASP A 191 -5.15 -17.30 5.44
C ASP A 191 -4.12 -16.15 5.53
N VAL A 192 -4.59 -14.90 5.45
CA VAL A 192 -3.75 -13.70 5.58
C VAL A 192 -4.56 -12.52 6.11
N VAL A 193 -3.94 -11.62 6.87
CA VAL A 193 -4.51 -10.34 7.28
C VAL A 193 -3.62 -9.20 6.79
N ILE A 194 -4.24 -8.16 6.24
CA ILE A 194 -3.57 -6.95 5.75
C ILE A 194 -4.11 -5.75 6.56
N PRO A 195 -3.34 -5.18 7.49
CA PRO A 195 -3.69 -3.94 8.15
C PRO A 195 -3.47 -2.73 7.21
N ARG A 196 -4.38 -1.75 7.22
CA ARG A 196 -4.31 -0.52 6.43
C ARG A 196 -4.72 0.70 7.26
N GLY A 197 -3.76 1.44 7.77
CA GLY A 197 -4.03 2.60 8.64
C GLY A 197 -2.76 3.22 9.18
N GLY A 198 -2.86 3.96 10.26
CA GLY A 198 -1.72 4.54 10.95
C GLY A 198 -0.83 3.49 11.63
N ALA A 199 0.41 3.86 11.93
CA ALA A 199 1.44 2.98 12.52
C ALA A 199 0.94 2.21 13.76
N GLY A 200 0.14 2.86 14.61
CA GLY A 200 -0.42 2.21 15.81
C GLY A 200 -1.40 1.07 15.53
N LEU A 201 -2.22 1.18 14.47
CA LEU A 201 -3.09 0.08 14.04
C LEU A 201 -2.28 -1.06 13.47
N ILE A 202 -1.29 -0.75 12.62
CA ILE A 202 -0.44 -1.74 11.97
C ILE A 202 0.33 -2.52 13.02
N ALA A 203 1.01 -1.84 13.95
CA ALA A 203 1.74 -2.47 15.05
C ALA A 203 0.82 -3.36 15.91
N ALA A 204 -0.36 -2.86 16.30
CA ALA A 204 -1.30 -3.63 17.10
C ALA A 204 -1.77 -4.92 16.40
N VAL A 205 -1.96 -4.89 15.08
CA VAL A 205 -2.33 -6.09 14.31
C VAL A 205 -1.13 -7.04 14.21
N VAL A 206 0.04 -6.55 13.82
CA VAL A 206 1.23 -7.38 13.58
C VAL A 206 1.71 -8.07 14.86
N GLU A 207 1.74 -7.36 15.98
CA GLU A 207 2.19 -7.89 17.27
C GLU A 207 1.23 -8.93 17.88
N ASN A 208 -0.07 -8.83 17.61
CA ASN A 208 -1.08 -9.69 18.23
C ASN A 208 -1.66 -10.76 17.30
N ALA A 209 -1.32 -10.74 16.02
CA ALA A 209 -1.84 -11.71 15.07
C ALA A 209 -1.21 -13.10 15.24
N THR A 210 -2.05 -14.14 15.12
CA THR A 210 -1.61 -15.53 14.94
C THR A 210 -1.85 -16.02 13.51
N VAL A 211 -2.65 -15.28 12.74
CA VAL A 211 -2.79 -15.42 11.29
C VAL A 211 -1.61 -14.70 10.63
N PRO A 212 -1.02 -15.22 9.55
CA PRO A 212 0.00 -14.50 8.78
C PRO A 212 -0.47 -13.08 8.41
N THR A 213 0.39 -12.09 8.61
CA THR A 213 0.10 -10.69 8.26
C THR A 213 1.03 -10.21 7.16
N ILE A 214 0.51 -9.37 6.27
CA ILE A 214 1.32 -8.59 5.35
C ILE A 214 1.26 -7.14 5.84
N GLU A 215 2.38 -6.69 6.41
CA GLU A 215 2.50 -5.36 6.97
C GLU A 215 2.63 -4.31 5.87
N THR A 216 1.78 -3.29 5.91
CA THR A 216 1.97 -2.09 5.12
C THR A 216 2.79 -1.10 5.96
N GLY A 217 3.97 -0.72 5.46
CA GLY A 217 4.90 0.10 6.24
C GLY A 217 4.49 1.57 6.34
N SER A 218 4.99 2.25 7.39
CA SER A 218 5.11 3.71 7.41
C SER A 218 6.21 4.15 6.43
N GLY A 219 6.15 5.39 5.98
CA GLY A 219 7.03 5.89 4.93
C GLY A 219 7.97 7.00 5.38
N ASN A 220 8.95 6.72 6.25
CA ASN A 220 10.06 7.66 6.44
C ASN A 220 11.03 7.52 5.25
N CYS A 221 10.67 8.17 4.12
CA CYS A 221 11.41 8.08 2.87
C CYS A 221 12.49 9.15 2.79
N HIS A 222 13.69 8.77 2.30
CA HIS A 222 14.83 9.67 2.18
C HIS A 222 15.13 10.01 0.72
N LEU A 223 15.64 11.23 0.50
CA LEU A 223 16.32 11.62 -0.72
C LEU A 223 17.75 12.03 -0.37
N TYR A 224 18.75 11.27 -0.80
CA TYR A 224 20.15 11.66 -0.73
C TYR A 224 20.53 12.49 -1.95
N VAL A 225 21.09 13.66 -1.72
CA VAL A 225 21.62 14.58 -2.73
C VAL A 225 23.14 14.49 -2.70
N ASP A 226 23.68 13.83 -3.70
CA ASP A 226 25.12 13.53 -3.85
C ASP A 226 25.95 14.77 -4.23
N GLY A 227 27.26 14.75 -3.90
CA GLY A 227 28.20 15.81 -4.24
C GLY A 227 28.36 16.04 -5.75
N GLU A 228 28.12 15.01 -6.57
CA GLU A 228 28.16 15.06 -8.03
C GLU A 228 26.74 15.10 -8.62
N VAL A 229 25.93 16.07 -8.24
CA VAL A 229 24.53 16.21 -8.67
C VAL A 229 24.32 17.46 -9.52
N ASP A 230 23.29 17.41 -10.37
CA ASP A 230 22.69 18.63 -10.90
C ASP A 230 21.75 19.21 -9.82
N VAL A 231 22.10 20.39 -9.30
CA VAL A 231 21.39 21.01 -8.17
C VAL A 231 19.94 21.34 -8.52
N ASP A 232 19.65 21.74 -9.77
CA ASP A 232 18.29 22.07 -10.19
C ASP A 232 17.41 20.78 -10.26
N GLU A 233 17.99 19.68 -10.71
CA GLU A 233 17.31 18.37 -10.65
C GLU A 233 17.07 17.93 -9.21
N ALA A 234 18.07 18.05 -8.32
CA ALA A 234 17.90 17.69 -6.90
C ALA A 234 16.79 18.51 -6.23
N ILE A 235 16.72 19.82 -6.51
CA ILE A 235 15.64 20.69 -6.04
C ILE A 235 14.28 20.20 -6.55
N ALA A 236 14.17 19.90 -7.85
CA ALA A 236 12.93 19.42 -8.44
C ALA A 236 12.47 18.12 -7.78
N LEU A 237 13.39 17.17 -7.51
CA LEU A 237 13.08 15.91 -6.85
C LEU A 237 12.64 16.10 -5.40
N ALA A 238 13.35 16.94 -4.62
CA ALA A 238 13.03 17.22 -3.21
C ALA A 238 11.66 17.89 -3.08
N VAL A 239 11.41 18.96 -3.85
CA VAL A 239 10.14 19.69 -3.82
C VAL A 239 8.99 18.78 -4.29
N ASN A 240 9.14 18.07 -5.41
CA ASN A 240 8.11 17.15 -5.91
C ASN A 240 7.81 16.03 -4.91
N GLY A 241 8.85 15.38 -4.38
CA GLY A 241 8.71 14.28 -3.43
C GLY A 241 7.94 14.68 -2.17
N LYS A 242 8.14 15.91 -1.68
CA LYS A 242 7.43 16.39 -0.48
C LYS A 242 6.08 17.02 -0.77
N THR A 243 5.97 17.89 -1.77
CA THR A 243 4.81 18.78 -1.89
C THR A 243 3.67 18.21 -2.71
N ARG A 244 3.94 17.24 -3.59
CA ARG A 244 2.90 16.63 -4.44
C ARG A 244 1.72 16.10 -3.63
N ARG A 245 2.01 15.38 -2.54
CA ARG A 245 1.01 14.84 -1.61
C ARG A 245 1.68 14.47 -0.28
N PRO A 246 1.80 15.39 0.65
CA PRO A 246 2.59 15.18 1.86
C PRO A 246 2.02 14.12 2.82
N SER A 247 0.73 13.76 2.69
CA SER A 247 0.03 12.85 3.61
C SER A 247 0.04 11.38 3.17
N VAL A 248 1.00 10.97 2.31
CA VAL A 248 1.15 9.58 1.83
C VAL A 248 2.53 9.03 2.17
N CYS A 249 2.63 7.71 2.31
CA CYS A 249 3.83 7.00 2.76
C CYS A 249 5.04 7.07 1.81
N ASN A 250 4.86 7.44 0.54
CA ASN A 250 5.94 7.64 -0.41
C ASN A 250 6.40 9.11 -0.55
N ALA A 251 5.88 10.01 0.29
CA ALA A 251 6.38 11.38 0.37
C ALA A 251 7.81 11.37 0.93
N THR A 252 8.67 12.26 0.43
CA THR A 252 10.00 12.46 1.01
C THR A 252 9.85 13.11 2.39
N GLU A 253 10.38 12.45 3.42
CA GLU A 253 10.31 12.92 4.81
C GLU A 253 11.67 13.46 5.29
N THR A 254 12.77 12.96 4.69
CA THR A 254 14.12 13.39 5.00
C THR A 254 14.93 13.66 3.72
N VAL A 255 15.62 14.80 3.65
CA VAL A 255 16.63 15.07 2.62
C VAL A 255 18.03 15.05 3.26
N LEU A 256 18.87 14.16 2.76
CA LEU A 256 20.28 14.06 3.14
C LEU A 256 21.11 14.79 2.09
N ILE A 257 21.89 15.78 2.48
CA ILE A 257 22.71 16.56 1.55
C ILE A 257 24.19 16.25 1.81
N ASP A 258 24.93 15.94 0.74
CA ASP A 258 26.37 15.74 0.85
C ASP A 258 27.04 17.01 1.36
N ALA A 259 27.82 16.90 2.42
CA ALA A 259 28.59 18.01 3.00
C ALA A 259 29.64 18.60 2.03
N ALA A 260 30.05 17.81 1.02
CA ALA A 260 30.96 18.25 -0.03
C ALA A 260 30.32 19.24 -1.03
N LEU A 261 28.97 19.29 -1.11
CA LEU A 261 28.31 20.32 -1.94
C LEU A 261 28.65 21.73 -1.47
N PRO A 262 28.86 22.67 -2.39
CA PRO A 262 29.07 24.08 -2.03
C PRO A 262 27.95 24.64 -1.16
N ALA A 263 28.27 25.49 -0.18
CA ALA A 263 27.28 26.05 0.74
C ALA A 263 26.13 26.76 0.01
N GLU A 264 26.43 27.45 -1.11
CA GLU A 264 25.42 28.10 -1.96
C GLU A 264 24.44 27.07 -2.56
N ALA A 265 24.91 25.92 -3.02
CA ALA A 265 24.07 24.85 -3.56
C ALA A 265 23.16 24.24 -2.47
N ARG A 266 23.73 23.99 -1.28
CA ARG A 266 22.94 23.50 -0.11
C ARG A 266 21.85 24.51 0.26
N GLN A 267 22.19 25.80 0.32
CA GLN A 267 21.24 26.88 0.64
C GLN A 267 20.11 26.96 -0.41
N ARG A 268 20.42 26.79 -1.72
CA ARG A 268 19.40 26.76 -2.77
C ARG A 268 18.39 25.65 -2.57
N ILE A 269 18.81 24.44 -2.17
CA ILE A 269 17.92 23.31 -1.90
C ILE A 269 16.99 23.64 -0.73
N VAL A 270 17.54 24.13 0.39
CA VAL A 270 16.77 24.49 1.58
C VAL A 270 15.77 25.62 1.26
N SER A 271 16.23 26.69 0.59
CA SER A 271 15.37 27.81 0.22
C SER A 271 14.23 27.39 -0.70
N ALA A 272 14.48 26.50 -1.66
CA ALA A 272 13.43 26.01 -2.57
C ALA A 272 12.34 25.21 -1.84
N LEU A 273 12.69 24.44 -0.82
CA LEU A 273 11.71 23.75 0.05
C LEU A 273 10.89 24.78 0.85
N GLN A 274 11.54 25.77 1.44
CA GLN A 274 10.87 26.86 2.19
C GLN A 274 9.94 27.69 1.29
N GLU A 275 10.38 28.05 0.09
CA GLU A 275 9.58 28.77 -0.91
C GLU A 275 8.36 27.97 -1.37
N ALA A 276 8.47 26.64 -1.38
CA ALA A 276 7.35 25.74 -1.63
C ALA A 276 6.41 25.57 -0.42
N GLY A 277 6.63 26.29 0.68
CA GLY A 277 5.81 26.26 1.88
C GLY A 277 6.11 25.10 2.82
N VAL A 278 7.28 24.47 2.69
CA VAL A 278 7.71 23.35 3.55
C VAL A 278 8.49 23.91 4.75
N THR A 279 8.11 23.47 5.95
CA THR A 279 8.89 23.72 7.17
C THR A 279 10.08 22.76 7.18
N VAL A 280 11.29 23.33 7.18
CA VAL A 280 12.54 22.56 7.20
C VAL A 280 13.04 22.41 8.63
N HIS A 281 13.21 21.15 9.08
CA HIS A 281 13.81 20.80 10.37
C HIS A 281 15.26 20.34 10.16
N GLY A 282 16.20 20.89 10.93
CA GLY A 282 17.62 20.59 10.77
C GLY A 282 18.50 21.39 11.72
N LEU A 283 19.79 21.50 11.40
CA LEU A 283 20.73 22.34 12.17
C LEU A 283 20.82 23.74 11.54
N PRO A 284 20.29 24.80 12.18
CA PRO A 284 20.28 26.16 11.61
C PRO A 284 21.68 26.71 11.26
N GLU A 285 22.69 26.33 12.04
CA GLU A 285 24.09 26.70 11.79
C GLU A 285 24.69 26.11 10.52
N GLU A 286 24.12 25.02 10.01
CA GLU A 286 24.56 24.35 8.78
C GLU A 286 23.69 24.70 7.57
N LEU A 287 22.38 24.90 7.80
CA LEU A 287 21.35 25.00 6.77
C LEU A 287 20.80 26.41 6.56
N GLY A 288 21.07 27.35 7.50
CA GLY A 288 20.73 28.75 7.37
C GLY A 288 19.42 29.21 8.00
N GLU A 289 18.95 30.39 7.60
CA GLU A 289 17.79 31.05 8.20
C GLU A 289 16.47 30.31 7.92
N GLY A 290 15.53 30.40 8.87
CA GLY A 290 14.18 29.82 8.74
C GLY A 290 14.12 28.32 8.96
N VAL A 291 15.25 27.69 9.31
CA VAL A 291 15.30 26.26 9.67
C VAL A 291 14.92 26.08 11.14
N VAL A 292 14.01 25.17 11.42
CA VAL A 292 13.60 24.80 12.77
C VAL A 292 14.65 23.83 13.34
N PRO A 293 15.14 24.04 14.57
CA PRO A 293 16.08 23.10 15.17
C PRO A 293 15.51 21.69 15.26
N ALA A 294 16.19 20.72 14.66
CA ALA A 294 15.83 19.31 14.71
C ALA A 294 16.45 18.62 15.93
N ASP A 295 15.76 17.62 16.43
CA ASP A 295 16.27 16.65 17.40
C ASP A 295 16.27 15.22 16.83
N GLU A 296 16.63 14.22 17.65
CA GLU A 296 16.72 12.83 17.19
C GLU A 296 15.38 12.27 16.72
N SER A 297 14.26 12.75 17.24
CA SER A 297 12.92 12.31 16.86
C SER A 297 12.56 12.73 15.43
N ASP A 298 13.11 13.82 14.93
CA ASP A 298 12.88 14.29 13.56
C ASP A 298 13.43 13.31 12.52
N TRP A 299 14.54 12.62 12.83
CA TRP A 299 15.13 11.64 11.91
C TRP A 299 14.30 10.38 11.75
N HIS A 300 13.46 10.05 12.74
CA HIS A 300 12.51 8.93 12.69
C HIS A 300 11.12 9.34 12.19
N ALA A 301 10.89 10.64 11.98
CA ALA A 301 9.55 11.16 11.77
C ALA A 301 9.01 10.85 10.36
N GLU A 302 7.84 10.26 10.31
CA GLU A 302 6.94 10.34 9.17
C GLU A 302 5.96 11.49 9.45
N TYR A 303 6.29 12.71 9.00
CA TYR A 303 5.54 13.92 9.32
C TYR A 303 4.11 13.91 8.76
N LEU A 304 3.92 13.38 7.56
CA LEU A 304 2.63 13.38 6.83
C LEU A 304 2.03 14.79 6.65
N SER A 305 2.85 15.82 6.72
CA SER A 305 2.53 17.25 6.65
C SER A 305 3.56 17.98 5.77
N MET A 306 3.45 19.28 5.65
CA MET A 306 4.42 20.12 4.95
C MET A 306 5.67 20.41 5.80
N ASP A 307 6.16 19.39 6.50
CA ASP A 307 7.39 19.38 7.29
C ASP A 307 8.37 18.37 6.70
N ILE A 308 9.66 18.65 6.73
CA ILE A 308 10.73 17.80 6.21
C ILE A 308 11.99 17.93 7.06
N ALA A 309 12.66 16.81 7.34
CA ALA A 309 13.97 16.83 7.95
C ALA A 309 15.06 17.04 6.88
N VAL A 310 16.10 17.83 7.21
CA VAL A 310 17.27 18.03 6.33
C VAL A 310 18.54 17.87 7.16
N LYS A 311 19.47 17.04 6.68
CA LYS A 311 20.74 16.76 7.37
C LYS A 311 21.90 16.73 6.39
N LEU A 312 23.06 17.27 6.82
CA LEU A 312 24.31 17.08 6.10
C LEU A 312 24.92 15.72 6.45
N VAL A 313 25.42 15.04 5.44
CA VAL A 313 26.08 13.73 5.57
C VAL A 313 27.42 13.71 4.83
N ASP A 314 28.34 12.85 5.27
CA ASP A 314 29.66 12.68 4.65
C ASP A 314 29.59 11.64 3.53
N GLY A 315 29.29 12.12 2.33
CA GLY A 315 29.20 11.30 1.13
C GLY A 315 28.08 10.25 1.16
N VAL A 316 28.13 9.36 0.17
CA VAL A 316 27.15 8.27 0.02
C VAL A 316 27.19 7.28 1.20
N GLU A 317 28.35 7.06 1.81
CA GLU A 317 28.52 6.23 3.00
C GLU A 317 27.77 6.78 4.21
N GLY A 318 27.86 8.12 4.43
CA GLY A 318 27.12 8.80 5.49
C GLY A 318 25.60 8.73 5.27
N ALA A 319 25.16 8.84 4.01
CA ALA A 319 23.75 8.68 3.66
C ALA A 319 23.24 7.25 3.93
N ILE A 320 24.01 6.23 3.49
CA ILE A 320 23.66 4.80 3.72
C ILE A 320 23.59 4.50 5.21
N ALA A 321 24.55 5.01 6.01
CA ALA A 321 24.57 4.81 7.45
C ALA A 321 23.34 5.45 8.12
N HIS A 322 22.97 6.68 7.74
CA HIS A 322 21.77 7.35 8.24
C HIS A 322 20.50 6.59 7.87
N ILE A 323 20.35 6.19 6.61
CA ILE A 323 19.20 5.41 6.14
C ILE A 323 19.09 4.08 6.87
N ALA A 324 20.19 3.39 7.10
CA ALA A 324 20.20 2.12 7.83
C ALA A 324 19.70 2.25 9.29
N GLU A 325 19.88 3.42 9.91
CA GLU A 325 19.48 3.69 11.30
C GLU A 325 18.04 4.21 11.39
N PHE A 326 17.62 5.11 10.50
CA PHE A 326 16.40 5.89 10.65
C PHE A 326 15.26 5.55 9.68
N SER A 327 15.56 4.83 8.59
CA SER A 327 14.56 4.50 7.57
C SER A 327 13.51 3.50 8.07
N SER A 328 12.30 3.65 7.55
CA SER A 328 11.24 2.63 7.64
C SER A 328 11.42 1.48 6.65
N GLY A 329 12.41 1.54 5.75
CA GLY A 329 12.63 0.57 4.67
C GLY A 329 11.61 0.64 3.53
N HIS A 330 10.90 1.78 3.39
CA HIS A 330 9.88 1.96 2.37
C HIS A 330 10.48 2.37 1.02
N THR A 331 11.00 3.58 0.92
CA THR A 331 11.53 4.12 -0.35
C THR A 331 12.70 5.05 -0.09
N GLU A 332 13.82 4.76 -0.73
CA GLU A 332 15.04 5.53 -0.59
C GLU A 332 15.52 6.00 -1.96
N ALA A 333 15.82 7.28 -2.09
CA ALA A 333 16.24 7.86 -3.36
C ALA A 333 17.62 8.49 -3.29
N ILE A 334 18.34 8.47 -4.41
CA ILE A 334 19.58 9.18 -4.62
C ILE A 334 19.47 10.07 -5.85
N ALA A 335 19.90 11.33 -5.73
CA ALA A 335 20.11 12.24 -6.85
C ALA A 335 21.61 12.38 -7.11
N THR A 336 22.13 11.89 -8.23
CA THR A 336 23.55 11.83 -8.53
C THR A 336 23.84 11.79 -10.03
N ARG A 337 25.02 12.24 -10.44
CA ARG A 337 25.61 12.00 -11.76
C ARG A 337 26.75 10.97 -11.70
N SER A 338 27.13 10.54 -10.50
CA SER A 338 28.16 9.51 -10.29
C SER A 338 27.55 8.13 -10.42
N LEU A 339 27.96 7.36 -11.43
CA LEU A 339 27.58 5.95 -11.56
C LEU A 339 28.03 5.13 -10.35
N ALA A 340 29.23 5.40 -9.82
CA ALA A 340 29.76 4.69 -8.67
C ALA A 340 28.92 4.93 -7.40
N ALA A 341 28.49 6.16 -7.15
CA ALA A 341 27.60 6.47 -6.03
C ALA A 341 26.22 5.80 -6.20
N ALA A 342 25.65 5.81 -7.40
CA ALA A 342 24.39 5.16 -7.70
C ALA A 342 24.46 3.63 -7.49
N GLU A 343 25.51 2.98 -8.01
CA GLU A 343 25.73 1.53 -7.85
C GLU A 343 25.90 1.15 -6.38
N LYS A 344 26.71 1.91 -5.63
CA LYS A 344 26.94 1.68 -4.21
C LYS A 344 25.63 1.86 -3.41
N PHE A 345 24.92 2.95 -3.63
CA PHE A 345 23.64 3.24 -2.96
C PHE A 345 22.62 2.14 -3.21
N THR A 346 22.43 1.73 -4.46
CA THR A 346 21.47 0.68 -4.82
C THR A 346 21.86 -0.71 -4.31
N ALA A 347 23.13 -0.98 -4.11
CA ALA A 347 23.62 -2.26 -3.59
C ALA A 347 23.51 -2.37 -2.06
N GLU A 348 23.71 -1.26 -1.35
CA GLU A 348 23.85 -1.27 0.11
C GLU A 348 22.61 -0.79 0.86
N VAL A 349 21.72 -0.02 0.22
CA VAL A 349 20.46 0.44 0.84
C VAL A 349 19.42 -0.68 0.82
N ASP A 350 18.92 -1.05 2.00
CA ASP A 350 17.94 -2.12 2.18
C ASP A 350 16.53 -1.55 2.35
N ALA A 351 15.89 -1.17 1.25
CA ALA A 351 14.52 -0.68 1.21
C ALA A 351 13.64 -1.46 0.22
N ALA A 352 12.33 -1.28 0.31
CA ALA A 352 11.37 -1.91 -0.60
C ALA A 352 11.49 -1.34 -2.02
N ALA A 353 11.81 -0.06 -2.14
CA ALA A 353 12.16 0.58 -3.40
C ALA A 353 13.41 1.44 -3.22
N VAL A 354 14.38 1.31 -4.14
CA VAL A 354 15.56 2.17 -4.23
C VAL A 354 15.54 2.87 -5.57
N VAL A 355 15.56 4.21 -5.54
CA VAL A 355 15.27 5.06 -6.69
C VAL A 355 16.51 5.88 -7.04
N VAL A 356 16.89 5.94 -8.31
CA VAL A 356 18.00 6.77 -8.80
C VAL A 356 17.44 7.85 -9.72
N ASN A 357 17.73 9.12 -9.40
CA ASN A 357 17.35 10.31 -10.19
C ASN A 357 15.84 10.39 -10.50
N ALA A 358 15.00 9.96 -9.57
CA ALA A 358 13.55 10.11 -9.65
C ALA A 358 12.95 10.37 -8.25
N SER A 359 11.75 10.91 -8.21
CA SER A 359 11.04 11.21 -6.96
C SER A 359 10.63 9.93 -6.24
N THR A 360 10.68 9.92 -4.90
CA THR A 360 10.14 8.84 -4.05
C THR A 360 8.65 8.59 -4.32
N ALA A 361 7.93 9.60 -4.79
CA ALA A 361 6.51 9.56 -5.12
C ALA A 361 6.15 8.57 -6.26
N PHE A 362 7.14 8.06 -6.99
CA PHE A 362 6.93 7.00 -7.99
C PHE A 362 6.73 5.60 -7.37
N THR A 363 7.06 5.38 -6.11
CA THR A 363 6.77 4.11 -5.44
C THR A 363 5.27 3.98 -5.18
N ASP A 364 4.56 3.49 -6.18
CA ASP A 364 3.11 3.42 -6.27
C ASP A 364 2.75 2.34 -7.30
N GLY A 365 1.76 1.51 -7.02
CA GLY A 365 1.42 0.37 -7.90
C GLY A 365 0.93 0.79 -9.28
N GLU A 366 0.25 1.94 -9.41
CA GLU A 366 -0.16 2.46 -10.71
C GLU A 366 1.06 2.98 -11.49
N GLN A 367 1.96 3.73 -10.81
CA GLN A 367 3.16 4.29 -11.43
C GLN A 367 4.17 3.21 -11.82
N PHE A 368 4.24 2.10 -11.08
CA PHE A 368 5.06 0.93 -11.44
C PHE A 368 4.42 0.07 -12.55
N GLY A 369 3.24 0.45 -13.03
CA GLY A 369 2.55 -0.26 -14.11
C GLY A 369 1.77 -1.49 -13.66
N PHE A 370 1.56 -1.68 -12.35
CA PHE A 370 0.77 -2.78 -11.81
C PHE A 370 -0.74 -2.51 -11.88
N GLY A 371 -1.13 -1.27 -12.15
CA GLY A 371 -2.50 -0.82 -12.38
C GLY A 371 -3.34 -0.64 -11.11
N ALA A 372 -3.03 -1.32 -10.03
CA ALA A 372 -3.68 -1.17 -8.72
C ALA A 372 -2.80 -1.76 -7.63
N GLU A 373 -3.00 -1.32 -6.37
CA GLU A 373 -2.32 -1.89 -5.21
C GLU A 373 -3.23 -1.95 -3.99
N ILE A 374 -3.00 -2.94 -3.12
CA ILE A 374 -3.68 -3.02 -1.82
C ILE A 374 -2.90 -2.28 -0.72
N GLY A 375 -1.64 -2.00 -0.96
CA GLY A 375 -0.71 -1.30 -0.08
C GLY A 375 0.74 -1.55 -0.48
N ILE A 376 1.66 -0.90 0.23
CA ILE A 376 3.10 -1.03 0.02
C ILE A 376 3.69 -1.71 1.26
N SER A 377 4.31 -2.87 1.09
CA SER A 377 4.92 -3.63 2.18
C SER A 377 6.41 -3.36 2.30
N THR A 378 6.88 -3.19 3.53
CA THR A 378 8.31 -3.10 3.85
C THR A 378 8.90 -4.44 4.32
N GLN A 379 8.06 -5.46 4.49
CA GLN A 379 8.50 -6.80 4.89
C GLN A 379 9.33 -7.48 3.80
N LYS A 380 10.29 -8.29 4.23
CA LYS A 380 11.12 -9.12 3.31
C LYS A 380 10.46 -10.45 2.97
N LEU A 381 9.49 -10.88 3.76
CA LEU A 381 8.83 -12.16 3.61
C LEU A 381 7.52 -12.00 2.83
N HIS A 382 7.33 -12.83 1.79
CA HIS A 382 6.23 -12.92 0.84
C HIS A 382 6.21 -11.77 -0.17
N ALA A 383 5.81 -10.54 0.22
CA ALA A 383 5.71 -9.39 -0.67
C ALA A 383 6.51 -8.20 -0.10
N ARG A 384 7.22 -7.47 -0.95
CA ARG A 384 7.97 -6.26 -0.60
C ARG A 384 7.78 -5.22 -1.70
N GLY A 385 7.46 -3.97 -1.31
CA GLY A 385 7.07 -2.92 -2.24
C GLY A 385 5.56 -2.88 -2.50
N PRO A 386 5.11 -2.21 -3.57
CA PRO A 386 3.71 -2.15 -3.96
C PRO A 386 3.13 -3.55 -4.21
N MET A 387 2.04 -3.88 -3.52
CA MET A 387 1.38 -5.17 -3.60
C MET A 387 0.18 -5.11 -4.54
N ALA A 388 0.32 -5.72 -5.70
CA ALA A 388 -0.72 -5.84 -6.71
C ALA A 388 -1.36 -7.25 -6.70
N LEU A 389 -1.99 -7.63 -7.79
CA LEU A 389 -2.66 -8.93 -7.91
C LEU A 389 -1.72 -10.14 -7.72
N PRO A 390 -0.47 -10.15 -8.24
CA PRO A 390 0.44 -11.28 -8.05
C PRO A 390 0.78 -11.54 -6.58
N GLU A 391 0.94 -10.48 -5.76
CA GLU A 391 1.29 -10.57 -4.35
C GLU A 391 0.11 -11.08 -3.49
N LEU A 392 -1.12 -11.03 -4.01
CA LEU A 392 -2.31 -11.63 -3.40
C LEU A 392 -2.49 -13.11 -3.77
N THR A 393 -1.44 -13.73 -4.32
CA THR A 393 -1.40 -15.15 -4.66
C THR A 393 -0.23 -15.85 -3.98
N SER A 394 -0.35 -17.17 -3.84
CA SER A 394 0.75 -18.06 -3.50
C SER A 394 1.03 -18.98 -4.70
N THR A 395 1.85 -20.00 -4.51
CA THR A 395 2.13 -20.98 -5.55
C THR A 395 1.94 -22.40 -5.05
N LYS A 396 1.55 -23.32 -5.95
CA LYS A 396 1.58 -24.76 -5.70
C LYS A 396 2.35 -25.48 -6.78
N TRP A 397 2.94 -26.63 -6.43
CA TRP A 397 3.56 -27.53 -7.40
C TRP A 397 2.55 -28.52 -7.94
N ILE A 398 2.50 -28.65 -9.27
CA ILE A 398 1.76 -29.70 -9.98
C ILE A 398 2.77 -30.63 -10.60
N VAL A 399 2.67 -31.92 -10.29
CA VAL A 399 3.61 -32.97 -10.76
C VAL A 399 2.86 -33.98 -11.60
N PHE A 400 3.29 -34.14 -12.84
CA PHE A 400 2.75 -35.14 -13.75
C PHE A 400 3.75 -36.27 -13.90
N GLY A 401 3.35 -37.47 -13.57
CA GLY A 401 4.10 -38.70 -13.73
C GLY A 401 3.35 -39.71 -14.58
N ASP A 402 4.01 -40.83 -14.89
CA ASP A 402 3.46 -42.00 -15.54
C ASP A 402 3.94 -43.27 -14.77
N GLY A 403 3.35 -43.48 -13.60
CA GLY A 403 3.73 -44.57 -12.72
C GLY A 403 5.10 -44.47 -12.05
N HIS A 404 5.69 -43.24 -12.00
CA HIS A 404 6.99 -43.04 -11.38
C HIS A 404 6.97 -43.33 -9.89
N THR A 405 7.88 -44.16 -9.44
CA THR A 405 8.15 -44.42 -8.02
C THR A 405 9.50 -43.83 -7.62
N ARG A 406 9.63 -43.42 -6.36
CA ARG A 406 10.92 -43.00 -5.81
C ARG A 406 11.70 -44.27 -5.40
N PRO A 407 12.96 -44.44 -5.86
CA PRO A 407 13.82 -45.57 -5.47
C PRO A 407 14.13 -45.55 -3.97
#